data_5d020728f2d67b2d32b4596df47dcedc
#
_entry.id   5d020728f2d67b2d32b4596df47dcedc
#
_cell.length_a   1.000
_cell.length_b   1.000
_cell.length_c   1.000
_cell.angle_alpha   90.00
_cell.angle_beta   90.00
_cell.angle_gamma   90.00
#
_symmetry.space_group_name_H-M   'P 1'
#
loop_
_entity.id
_entity.type
_entity.pdbx_description
1 polymer ?
#
loop_
_entity_poly.entity_id
_entity_poly.type
_entity_poly.pdbx_seq_one_letter_code
_entity_poly.pdbx_strand_id
1 'polypeptide(L)'
;VAATDEDAPLFDHRETIDSRSGAAVHVYSRKAQGRARGIVLINHGLAEHAGRYGRFASELAGFGFHVFAHDHRGHGSTSASDAPFRRFARRHGADRVLTDCRAVHTHALGRYPGLPVVVFGHSMGGLIALNYAETHGRDLAGTAVWNANFQTGLQERVGRLALKAEKALKGSDVPSALLQRATFDAWGKAIEPRRTMFDWLSHDDDAVDAYIADPLCGFSPTLSMMEDVMTLIFQGGSQAGLDMLPPALPMHLLGGTADPVTDKGEAIRWLGGHLRHAGSRDVTVEIIEGARHETLHELPAYRDPAVASLTAWLQRIVPPN
;
A
#
# COMPACT_ATOMS: atom_id res chain seq x y z
N VAL A 1 -34.40 -15.19 -12.23
CA VAL A 1 -33.05 -14.82 -12.63
C VAL A 1 -32.37 -14.40 -11.34
N ALA A 2 -31.45 -15.20 -10.82
CA ALA A 2 -30.63 -14.83 -9.67
C ALA A 2 -29.74 -13.66 -10.12
N ALA A 3 -29.69 -12.56 -9.35
CA ALA A 3 -28.74 -11.49 -9.53
C ALA A 3 -27.34 -12.09 -9.50
N THR A 4 -26.56 -11.86 -10.54
CA THR A 4 -25.16 -12.26 -10.58
C THR A 4 -24.41 -11.43 -9.54
N ASP A 5 -23.42 -12.00 -8.86
CA ASP A 5 -22.62 -11.39 -7.78
C ASP A 5 -21.88 -10.07 -8.19
N GLU A 6 -22.01 -9.65 -9.44
CA GLU A 6 -21.44 -8.43 -10.00
C GLU A 6 -22.10 -7.13 -9.52
N ASP A 7 -23.36 -7.18 -9.00
CA ASP A 7 -24.12 -6.00 -8.56
C ASP A 7 -24.03 -5.72 -7.04
N ALA A 8 -23.35 -6.54 -6.27
CA ALA A 8 -23.20 -6.30 -4.84
C ALA A 8 -22.21 -5.14 -4.60
N PRO A 9 -22.55 -4.16 -3.73
CA PRO A 9 -21.62 -3.07 -3.43
C PRO A 9 -20.32 -3.63 -2.85
N LEU A 10 -19.20 -3.27 -3.48
CA LEU A 10 -17.85 -3.76 -3.11
C LEU A 10 -17.42 -3.32 -1.70
N PHE A 11 -17.95 -2.18 -1.21
CA PHE A 11 -17.87 -1.71 0.17
C PHE A 11 -19.29 -1.42 0.69
N ASP A 12 -19.56 -1.80 1.94
CA ASP A 12 -20.88 -1.61 2.57
C ASP A 12 -21.11 -0.16 2.98
N HIS A 13 -20.03 0.53 3.36
CA HIS A 13 -20.14 1.85 3.96
C HIS A 13 -18.94 2.74 3.59
N ARG A 14 -19.23 4.04 3.50
CA ARG A 14 -18.23 5.10 3.31
C ARG A 14 -18.51 6.19 4.32
N GLU A 15 -17.48 6.66 4.98
CA GLU A 15 -17.57 7.70 6.00
C GLU A 15 -16.30 8.55 6.02
N THR A 16 -16.38 9.70 6.69
CA THR A 16 -15.23 10.55 6.92
C THR A 16 -14.97 10.59 8.41
N ILE A 17 -13.73 10.40 8.82
CA ILE A 17 -13.29 10.44 10.21
C ILE A 17 -12.23 11.53 10.41
N ASP A 18 -12.21 12.15 11.58
CA ASP A 18 -11.20 13.13 11.93
C ASP A 18 -9.91 12.44 12.37
N SER A 19 -8.78 12.92 11.86
CA SER A 19 -7.44 12.54 12.29
C SER A 19 -6.79 13.66 13.14
N ARG A 20 -5.99 13.26 14.13
CA ARG A 20 -5.15 14.20 14.89
C ARG A 20 -4.14 14.95 14.03
N SER A 21 -3.89 14.49 12.82
CA SER A 21 -3.08 15.19 11.80
C SER A 21 -3.76 16.43 11.23
N GLY A 22 -5.07 16.62 11.51
CA GLY A 22 -5.93 17.65 10.93
C GLY A 22 -6.56 17.24 9.59
N ALA A 23 -6.49 15.97 9.21
CA ALA A 23 -7.16 15.45 8.02
C ALA A 23 -8.57 14.94 8.35
N ALA A 24 -9.50 15.17 7.43
CA ALA A 24 -10.78 14.49 7.33
C ALA A 24 -10.58 13.29 6.39
N VAL A 25 -10.32 12.12 6.99
CA VAL A 25 -9.91 10.91 6.29
C VAL A 25 -11.14 10.18 5.77
N HIS A 26 -11.19 9.95 4.44
CA HIS A 26 -12.26 9.21 3.80
C HIS A 26 -12.00 7.71 3.93
N VAL A 27 -12.93 6.99 4.56
CA VAL A 27 -12.82 5.58 4.92
C VAL A 27 -13.92 4.78 4.24
N TYR A 28 -13.53 3.66 3.66
CA TYR A 28 -14.40 2.62 3.11
C TYR A 28 -14.38 1.43 4.05
N SER A 29 -15.51 0.79 4.29
CA SER A 29 -15.54 -0.42 5.12
C SER A 29 -16.43 -1.51 4.53
N ARG A 30 -16.02 -2.76 4.77
CA ARG A 30 -16.75 -3.99 4.46
C ARG A 30 -16.85 -4.86 5.70
N LYS A 31 -18.06 -5.32 6.04
CA LYS A 31 -18.27 -6.22 7.16
C LYS A 31 -17.87 -7.65 6.81
N ALA A 32 -17.28 -8.36 7.77
CA ALA A 32 -17.05 -9.78 7.66
C ALA A 32 -18.37 -10.54 7.40
N GLN A 33 -18.31 -11.53 6.53
CA GLN A 33 -19.41 -12.49 6.35
C GLN A 33 -19.32 -13.56 7.45
N GLY A 34 -20.42 -13.77 8.17
CA GLY A 34 -20.47 -14.69 9.29
C GLY A 34 -19.74 -14.18 10.55
N ARG A 35 -19.12 -15.11 11.31
CA ARG A 35 -18.39 -14.78 12.54
C ARG A 35 -17.08 -14.08 12.21
N ALA A 36 -16.92 -12.87 12.73
CA ALA A 36 -15.71 -12.10 12.50
C ALA A 36 -14.50 -12.70 13.24
N ARG A 37 -13.37 -12.79 12.52
CA ARG A 37 -12.08 -13.30 13.02
C ARG A 37 -11.13 -12.16 13.38
N GLY A 38 -11.14 -11.10 12.61
CA GLY A 38 -10.22 -9.98 12.75
C GLY A 38 -10.59 -8.80 11.84
N ILE A 39 -9.71 -7.84 11.81
CA ILE A 39 -9.81 -6.62 11.01
C ILE A 39 -8.60 -6.56 10.07
N VAL A 40 -8.81 -6.24 8.79
CA VAL A 40 -7.74 -5.88 7.85
C VAL A 40 -7.84 -4.40 7.50
N LEU A 41 -6.75 -3.67 7.70
CA LEU A 41 -6.59 -2.28 7.28
C LEU A 41 -5.81 -2.24 5.97
N ILE A 42 -6.37 -1.64 4.92
CA ILE A 42 -5.76 -1.57 3.59
C ILE A 42 -5.18 -0.18 3.34
N ASN A 43 -3.90 -0.14 2.98
CA ASN A 43 -3.17 1.04 2.53
C ASN A 43 -2.89 0.92 1.03
N HIS A 44 -3.45 1.82 0.23
CA HIS A 44 -3.31 1.84 -1.23
C HIS A 44 -1.98 2.42 -1.71
N GLY A 45 -1.64 2.23 -2.99
CA GLY A 45 -0.42 2.71 -3.62
C GLY A 45 -0.42 4.22 -3.96
N LEU A 46 0.68 4.67 -4.57
CA LEU A 46 0.83 6.05 -5.04
C LEU A 46 -0.01 6.27 -6.30
N ALA A 47 -0.65 7.43 -6.39
CA ALA A 47 -1.46 7.85 -7.52
C ALA A 47 -2.63 6.90 -7.85
N GLU A 48 -3.26 6.40 -6.81
CA GLU A 48 -4.51 5.64 -6.83
C GLU A 48 -5.36 5.97 -5.59
N HIS A 49 -6.42 5.23 -5.30
CA HIS A 49 -7.29 5.45 -4.15
C HIS A 49 -7.88 4.12 -3.61
N ALA A 50 -8.38 4.16 -2.38
CA ALA A 50 -8.86 2.98 -1.66
C ALA A 50 -10.09 2.30 -2.31
N GLY A 51 -10.89 3.04 -3.07
CA GLY A 51 -12.07 2.50 -3.76
C GLY A 51 -11.76 1.35 -4.71
N ARG A 52 -10.53 1.28 -5.26
CA ARG A 52 -10.08 0.20 -6.15
C ARG A 52 -9.96 -1.16 -5.47
N TYR A 53 -9.88 -1.18 -4.15
CA TYR A 53 -9.71 -2.41 -3.35
C TYR A 53 -11.01 -3.11 -2.99
N GLY A 54 -12.15 -2.68 -3.55
CA GLY A 54 -13.48 -3.20 -3.21
C GLY A 54 -13.64 -4.70 -3.41
N ARG A 55 -13.19 -5.25 -4.56
CA ARG A 55 -13.19 -6.70 -4.81
C ARG A 55 -12.38 -7.46 -3.76
N PHE A 56 -11.17 -7.01 -3.48
CA PHE A 56 -10.30 -7.61 -2.47
C PHE A 56 -10.91 -7.53 -1.06
N ALA A 57 -11.54 -6.39 -0.71
CA ALA A 57 -12.25 -6.23 0.55
C ALA A 57 -13.43 -7.22 0.68
N SER A 58 -14.16 -7.46 -0.41
CA SER A 58 -15.25 -8.43 -0.43
C SER A 58 -14.75 -9.87 -0.23
N GLU A 59 -13.63 -10.22 -0.83
CA GLU A 59 -13.00 -11.54 -0.65
C GLU A 59 -12.53 -11.74 0.79
N LEU A 60 -11.82 -10.76 1.37
CA LEU A 60 -11.41 -10.81 2.78
C LEU A 60 -12.60 -10.91 3.73
N ALA A 61 -13.71 -10.24 3.41
CA ALA A 61 -14.95 -10.36 4.17
C ALA A 61 -15.52 -11.77 4.12
N GLY A 62 -15.43 -12.45 2.97
CA GLY A 62 -15.79 -13.87 2.81
C GLY A 62 -14.94 -14.80 3.69
N PHE A 63 -13.70 -14.43 3.99
CA PHE A 63 -12.81 -15.15 4.93
C PHE A 63 -13.02 -14.75 6.40
N GLY A 64 -14.01 -13.93 6.71
CA GLY A 64 -14.36 -13.54 8.08
C GLY A 64 -13.59 -12.34 8.61
N PHE A 65 -13.06 -11.47 7.77
CA PHE A 65 -12.40 -10.23 8.20
C PHE A 65 -13.28 -9.01 7.96
N HIS A 66 -13.41 -8.14 8.96
CA HIS A 66 -13.83 -6.76 8.71
C HIS A 66 -12.73 -6.04 7.96
N VAL A 67 -13.07 -5.28 6.94
CA VAL A 67 -12.08 -4.55 6.13
C VAL A 67 -12.32 -3.06 6.25
N PHE A 68 -11.25 -2.31 6.46
CA PHE A 68 -11.22 -0.86 6.37
C PHE A 68 -10.13 -0.45 5.38
N ALA A 69 -10.49 0.31 4.38
CA ALA A 69 -9.57 0.96 3.46
C ALA A 69 -9.79 2.48 3.55
N HIS A 70 -8.76 3.27 3.33
CA HIS A 70 -8.93 4.72 3.38
C HIS A 70 -8.08 5.40 2.31
N ASP A 71 -8.57 6.52 1.82
CA ASP A 71 -7.77 7.36 0.94
C ASP A 71 -6.70 8.06 1.77
N HIS A 72 -5.44 7.89 1.39
CA HIS A 72 -4.35 8.64 2.01
C HIS A 72 -4.50 10.13 1.73
N ARG A 73 -4.01 10.97 2.64
CA ARG A 73 -3.96 12.42 2.41
C ARG A 73 -3.30 12.76 1.06
N GLY A 74 -3.87 13.71 0.34
CA GLY A 74 -3.44 14.05 -1.02
C GLY A 74 -3.88 13.09 -2.11
N HIS A 75 -4.70 12.08 -1.77
CA HIS A 75 -5.30 11.11 -2.68
C HIS A 75 -6.82 11.04 -2.46
N GLY A 76 -7.53 10.55 -3.48
CA GLY A 76 -8.96 10.26 -3.41
C GLY A 76 -9.79 11.40 -2.81
N SER A 77 -10.65 11.08 -1.85
CA SER A 77 -11.58 12.00 -1.20
C SER A 77 -11.12 12.50 0.19
N THR A 78 -9.96 12.06 0.68
CA THR A 78 -9.40 12.59 1.94
C THR A 78 -8.96 14.03 1.76
N SER A 79 -9.36 14.91 2.69
CA SER A 79 -9.03 16.33 2.67
C SER A 79 -8.28 16.76 3.93
N ALA A 80 -7.37 17.71 3.77
CA ALA A 80 -6.73 18.41 4.87
C ALA A 80 -6.31 19.81 4.41
N SER A 81 -6.36 20.80 5.30
CA SER A 81 -6.04 22.20 4.96
C SER A 81 -4.61 22.40 4.43
N ASP A 82 -3.70 21.48 4.75
CA ASP A 82 -2.29 21.50 4.35
C ASP A 82 -1.92 20.43 3.32
N ALA A 83 -2.89 19.65 2.85
CA ALA A 83 -2.72 18.55 1.90
C ALA A 83 -3.69 18.66 0.72
N PRO A 84 -3.46 19.57 -0.24
CA PRO A 84 -4.19 19.54 -1.50
C PRO A 84 -3.88 18.24 -2.24
N PHE A 85 -4.71 17.90 -3.23
CA PHE A 85 -4.48 16.74 -4.08
C PHE A 85 -3.03 16.68 -4.58
N ARG A 86 -2.41 15.49 -4.54
CA ARG A 86 -1.01 15.20 -4.89
C ARG A 86 0.04 15.64 -3.86
N ARG A 87 -0.36 15.93 -2.61
CA ARG A 87 0.56 16.30 -1.54
C ARG A 87 0.12 15.69 -0.20
N PHE A 88 1.05 15.11 0.56
CA PHE A 88 0.73 14.59 1.89
C PHE A 88 0.54 15.69 2.92
N ALA A 89 1.46 16.62 3.02
CA ALA A 89 1.38 17.75 3.93
C ALA A 89 2.36 18.87 3.53
N ARG A 90 2.20 20.00 4.17
CA ARG A 90 3.16 21.10 4.05
C ARG A 90 4.51 20.77 4.68
N ARG A 91 4.52 20.00 5.78
CA ARG A 91 5.71 19.52 6.50
C ARG A 91 5.38 18.18 7.16
N HIS A 92 6.38 17.31 7.29
CA HIS A 92 6.27 16.02 7.97
C HIS A 92 5.14 15.14 7.39
N GLY A 93 5.04 15.07 6.07
CA GLY A 93 3.94 14.35 5.42
C GLY A 93 3.97 12.86 5.70
N ALA A 94 5.15 12.25 5.79
CA ALA A 94 5.31 10.85 6.19
C ALA A 94 4.72 10.58 7.59
N ASP A 95 5.04 11.41 8.58
CA ASP A 95 4.52 11.25 9.96
C ASP A 95 3.00 11.46 10.01
N ARG A 96 2.49 12.42 9.22
CA ARG A 96 1.05 12.70 9.16
C ARG A 96 0.27 11.57 8.53
N VAL A 97 0.79 10.95 7.47
CA VAL A 97 0.15 9.78 6.86
C VAL A 97 0.07 8.60 7.85
N LEU A 98 1.11 8.37 8.65
CA LEU A 98 1.09 7.35 9.70
C LEU A 98 0.08 7.69 10.83
N THR A 99 -0.06 8.98 11.15
CA THR A 99 -1.07 9.47 12.10
C THR A 99 -2.49 9.21 11.58
N ASP A 100 -2.73 9.39 10.27
CA ASP A 100 -4.02 9.09 9.64
C ASP A 100 -4.31 7.58 9.67
N CYS A 101 -3.33 6.73 9.39
CA CYS A 101 -3.45 5.28 9.55
C CYS A 101 -3.82 4.91 10.99
N ARG A 102 -3.24 5.58 12.01
CA ARG A 102 -3.59 5.37 13.42
C ARG A 102 -5.03 5.78 13.73
N ALA A 103 -5.54 6.84 13.11
CA ALA A 103 -6.94 7.25 13.26
C ALA A 103 -7.88 6.17 12.73
N VAL A 104 -7.60 5.61 11.53
CA VAL A 104 -8.39 4.51 10.94
C VAL A 104 -8.31 3.25 11.81
N HIS A 105 -7.13 2.88 12.30
CA HIS A 105 -6.94 1.74 13.21
C HIS A 105 -7.79 1.91 14.49
N THR A 106 -7.71 3.07 15.12
CA THR A 106 -8.48 3.38 16.35
C THR A 106 -9.98 3.34 16.09
N HIS A 107 -10.41 3.90 14.95
CA HIS A 107 -11.81 3.87 14.53
C HIS A 107 -12.32 2.44 14.32
N ALA A 108 -11.54 1.61 13.63
CA ALA A 108 -11.88 0.21 13.38
C ALA A 108 -12.03 -0.60 14.68
N LEU A 109 -11.10 -0.42 15.64
CA LEU A 109 -11.19 -1.01 16.98
C LEU A 109 -12.37 -0.48 17.80
N GLY A 110 -12.73 0.81 17.64
CA GLY A 110 -13.92 1.38 18.26
C GLY A 110 -15.21 0.73 17.76
N ARG A 111 -15.25 0.33 16.48
CA ARG A 111 -16.40 -0.37 15.90
C ARG A 111 -16.43 -1.87 16.22
N TYR A 112 -15.26 -2.49 16.35
CA TYR A 112 -15.08 -3.93 16.56
C TYR A 112 -14.02 -4.20 17.64
N PRO A 113 -14.34 -3.92 18.92
CA PRO A 113 -13.38 -4.02 20.01
C PRO A 113 -12.91 -5.48 20.23
N GLY A 114 -11.63 -5.60 20.55
CA GLY A 114 -11.03 -6.90 20.91
C GLY A 114 -10.67 -7.79 19.71
N LEU A 115 -10.97 -7.41 18.49
CA LEU A 115 -10.54 -8.17 17.31
C LEU A 115 -9.07 -7.88 16.98
N PRO A 116 -8.29 -8.90 16.57
CA PRO A 116 -6.93 -8.72 16.09
C PRO A 116 -6.92 -7.91 14.79
N VAL A 117 -5.92 -7.03 14.64
CA VAL A 117 -5.78 -6.15 13.50
C VAL A 117 -4.56 -6.53 12.67
N VAL A 118 -4.75 -6.69 11.37
CA VAL A 118 -3.71 -6.87 10.38
C VAL A 118 -3.65 -5.64 9.48
N VAL A 119 -2.45 -5.16 9.19
CA VAL A 119 -2.23 -4.07 8.23
C VAL A 119 -1.72 -4.65 6.92
N PHE A 120 -2.38 -4.30 5.83
CA PHE A 120 -1.98 -4.61 4.46
C PHE A 120 -1.59 -3.32 3.75
N GLY A 121 -0.54 -3.36 2.93
CA GLY A 121 -0.18 -2.25 2.06
C GLY A 121 0.42 -2.71 0.74
N HIS A 122 0.02 -2.03 -0.34
CA HIS A 122 0.52 -2.24 -1.69
C HIS A 122 1.36 -1.05 -2.13
N SER A 123 2.54 -1.30 -2.71
CA SER A 123 3.44 -0.26 -3.25
C SER A 123 3.76 0.80 -2.20
N MET A 124 3.44 2.09 -2.41
CA MET A 124 3.52 3.13 -1.39
C MET A 124 2.79 2.75 -0.10
N GLY A 125 1.63 2.12 -0.21
CA GLY A 125 0.90 1.58 0.95
C GLY A 125 1.70 0.52 1.71
N GLY A 126 2.53 -0.25 1.02
CA GLY A 126 3.49 -1.18 1.63
C GLY A 126 4.59 -0.45 2.41
N LEU A 127 5.08 0.69 1.88
CA LEU A 127 6.00 1.56 2.61
C LEU A 127 5.34 2.09 3.90
N ILE A 128 4.09 2.54 3.80
CA ILE A 128 3.30 3.03 4.93
C ILE A 128 3.05 1.91 5.95
N ALA A 129 2.67 0.72 5.49
CA ALA A 129 2.37 -0.43 6.35
C ALA A 129 3.58 -0.87 7.20
N LEU A 130 4.79 -0.92 6.61
CA LEU A 130 6.01 -1.27 7.34
C LEU A 130 6.37 -0.20 8.37
N ASN A 131 6.42 1.09 7.97
CA ASN A 131 6.71 2.19 8.91
C ASN A 131 5.67 2.29 10.04
N TYR A 132 4.41 1.97 9.73
CA TYR A 132 3.36 1.88 10.74
C TYR A 132 3.60 0.72 11.72
N ALA A 133 4.02 -0.45 11.21
CA ALA A 133 4.34 -1.60 12.05
C ALA A 133 5.56 -1.36 12.94
N GLU A 134 6.58 -0.64 12.47
CA GLU A 134 7.74 -0.24 13.28
C GLU A 134 7.33 0.57 14.50
N THR A 135 6.30 1.42 14.37
CA THR A 135 5.82 2.27 15.46
C THR A 135 4.75 1.60 16.31
N HIS A 136 3.86 0.81 15.70
CA HIS A 136 2.64 0.26 16.30
C HIS A 136 2.54 -1.26 16.23
N GLY A 137 3.61 -1.98 15.91
CA GLY A 137 3.58 -3.42 15.68
C GLY A 137 3.11 -4.26 16.87
N ARG A 138 3.21 -3.72 18.11
CA ARG A 138 2.69 -4.40 19.31
C ARG A 138 1.15 -4.45 19.36
N ASP A 139 0.48 -3.57 18.63
CA ASP A 139 -0.98 -3.51 18.51
C ASP A 139 -1.50 -4.33 17.31
N LEU A 140 -0.60 -4.98 16.55
CA LEU A 140 -0.93 -5.70 15.33
C LEU A 140 -0.80 -7.22 15.49
N ALA A 141 -1.69 -7.95 14.84
CA ALA A 141 -1.61 -9.39 14.67
C ALA A 141 -0.72 -9.81 13.50
N GLY A 142 -0.44 -8.91 12.56
CA GLY A 142 0.44 -9.14 11.42
C GLY A 142 0.50 -7.94 10.48
N THR A 143 1.48 -7.94 9.58
CA THR A 143 1.65 -6.91 8.55
C THR A 143 1.97 -7.55 7.21
N ALA A 144 1.22 -7.17 6.17
CA ALA A 144 1.46 -7.59 4.80
C ALA A 144 1.99 -6.42 3.95
N VAL A 145 3.12 -6.62 3.28
CA VAL A 145 3.81 -5.63 2.45
C VAL A 145 3.96 -6.20 1.05
N TRP A 146 3.22 -5.65 0.10
CA TRP A 146 3.19 -6.11 -1.28
C TRP A 146 3.78 -5.10 -2.25
N ASN A 147 4.60 -5.57 -3.17
CA ASN A 147 5.17 -4.81 -4.29
C ASN A 147 5.84 -3.48 -3.88
N ALA A 148 6.48 -3.44 -2.70
CA ALA A 148 7.16 -2.26 -2.16
C ALA A 148 8.68 -2.43 -2.20
N ASN A 149 9.40 -1.34 -2.46
CA ASN A 149 10.86 -1.33 -2.53
C ASN A 149 11.44 -0.41 -1.46
N PHE A 150 12.25 -0.98 -0.56
CA PHE A 150 12.94 -0.28 0.54
C PHE A 150 14.45 -0.20 0.35
N GLN A 151 14.96 -0.60 -0.79
CA GLN A 151 16.40 -0.54 -1.05
C GLN A 151 16.86 0.91 -1.15
N THR A 152 17.98 1.21 -0.51
CA THR A 152 18.55 2.55 -0.41
C THR A 152 20.02 2.56 -0.84
N GLY A 153 20.27 2.23 -2.10
CA GLY A 153 21.58 2.26 -2.71
C GLY A 153 22.11 3.67 -3.00
N LEU A 154 23.17 3.74 -3.78
CA LEU A 154 23.77 5.02 -4.19
C LEU A 154 22.81 5.84 -5.09
N GLN A 155 22.07 5.16 -5.95
CA GLN A 155 21.13 5.81 -6.89
C GLN A 155 20.00 6.51 -6.14
N GLU A 156 19.41 5.87 -5.12
CA GLU A 156 18.33 6.43 -4.30
C GLU A 156 18.83 7.61 -3.46
N ARG A 157 20.05 7.55 -2.96
CA ARG A 157 20.68 8.68 -2.23
C ARG A 157 20.92 9.88 -3.14
N VAL A 158 21.43 9.66 -4.35
CA VAL A 158 21.62 10.69 -5.36
C VAL A 158 20.26 11.25 -5.80
N GLY A 159 19.28 10.40 -6.07
CA GLY A 159 17.91 10.77 -6.39
C GLY A 159 17.28 11.68 -5.32
N ARG A 160 17.46 11.33 -4.03
CA ARG A 160 16.99 12.15 -2.90
C ARG A 160 17.65 13.52 -2.84
N LEU A 161 18.94 13.63 -3.15
CA LEU A 161 19.64 14.91 -3.21
C LEU A 161 19.16 15.76 -4.40
N ALA A 162 18.98 15.13 -5.56
CA ALA A 162 18.46 15.80 -6.75
C ALA A 162 17.03 16.33 -6.51
N LEU A 163 16.17 15.53 -5.85
CA LEU A 163 14.81 15.93 -5.46
C LEU A 163 14.83 17.16 -4.53
N LYS A 164 15.69 17.17 -3.53
CA LYS A 164 15.85 18.32 -2.62
C LYS A 164 16.32 19.58 -3.35
N ALA A 165 17.27 19.45 -4.27
CA ALA A 165 17.75 20.55 -5.08
C ALA A 165 16.65 21.08 -6.01
N GLU A 166 15.89 20.19 -6.68
CA GLU A 166 14.78 20.58 -7.54
C GLU A 166 13.68 21.30 -6.74
N LYS A 167 13.35 20.80 -5.54
CA LYS A 167 12.38 21.42 -4.64
C LYS A 167 12.81 22.82 -4.19
N ALA A 168 14.11 23.01 -3.91
CA ALA A 168 14.65 24.33 -3.54
C ALA A 168 14.56 25.35 -4.69
N LEU A 169 14.66 24.88 -5.94
CA LEU A 169 14.60 25.74 -7.14
C LEU A 169 13.18 26.02 -7.62
N LYS A 170 12.28 25.02 -7.56
CA LYS A 170 10.95 25.07 -8.17
C LYS A 170 9.80 25.20 -7.17
N GLY A 171 10.08 25.02 -5.87
CA GLY A 171 9.05 24.94 -4.82
C GLY A 171 8.55 23.51 -4.59
N SER A 172 7.68 23.34 -3.58
CA SER A 172 7.25 22.02 -3.09
C SER A 172 6.08 21.41 -3.87
N ASP A 173 5.28 22.26 -4.53
CA ASP A 173 3.91 21.91 -4.97
C ASP A 173 3.82 21.60 -6.47
N VAL A 174 4.96 21.47 -7.14
CA VAL A 174 5.06 21.10 -8.55
C VAL A 174 5.52 19.66 -8.72
N PRO A 175 5.10 18.95 -9.78
CA PRO A 175 5.62 17.62 -10.08
C PRO A 175 7.07 17.70 -10.56
N SER A 176 7.83 16.62 -10.34
CA SER A 176 9.19 16.47 -10.85
C SER A 176 9.20 15.73 -12.19
N ALA A 177 9.55 16.46 -13.27
CA ALA A 177 9.76 15.82 -14.57
C ALA A 177 10.97 14.85 -14.57
N LEU A 178 11.97 15.09 -13.72
CA LEU A 178 13.12 14.21 -13.59
C LEU A 178 12.70 12.89 -12.96
N LEU A 179 11.99 12.93 -11.83
CA LEU A 179 11.49 11.73 -11.17
C LEU A 179 10.48 10.98 -12.04
N GLN A 180 9.56 11.68 -12.70
CA GLN A 180 8.62 11.09 -13.64
C GLN A 180 9.35 10.20 -14.66
N ARG A 181 10.41 10.75 -15.28
CA ARG A 181 11.23 10.02 -16.27
C ARG A 181 12.02 8.86 -15.64
N ALA A 182 12.55 9.05 -14.43
CA ALA A 182 13.39 8.08 -13.76
C ALA A 182 12.60 6.93 -13.12
N THR A 183 11.28 7.10 -12.94
CA THR A 183 10.37 6.11 -12.32
C THR A 183 9.28 5.69 -13.31
N PHE A 184 8.15 6.35 -13.33
CA PHE A 184 6.97 5.92 -14.10
C PHE A 184 7.25 5.70 -15.59
N ASP A 185 7.99 6.62 -16.23
CA ASP A 185 8.34 6.45 -17.66
C ASP A 185 9.32 5.29 -17.86
N ALA A 186 10.27 5.09 -16.93
CA ALA A 186 11.22 3.99 -16.99
C ALA A 186 10.51 2.64 -16.78
N TRP A 187 9.58 2.56 -15.82
CA TRP A 187 8.78 1.35 -15.59
C TRP A 187 7.88 1.02 -16.78
N GLY A 188 7.22 2.02 -17.38
CA GLY A 188 6.44 1.82 -18.60
C GLY A 188 7.29 1.31 -19.77
N LYS A 189 8.52 1.82 -19.92
CA LYS A 189 9.45 1.37 -20.97
C LYS A 189 10.06 -0.01 -20.72
N ALA A 190 10.03 -0.50 -19.50
CA ALA A 190 10.56 -1.82 -19.15
C ALA A 190 9.67 -2.97 -19.64
N ILE A 191 8.44 -2.68 -20.07
CA ILE A 191 7.48 -3.66 -20.59
C ILE A 191 7.51 -3.65 -22.12
N GLU A 192 7.78 -4.81 -22.73
CA GLU A 192 7.76 -5.00 -24.19
C GLU A 192 7.12 -6.36 -24.55
N PRO A 193 6.17 -6.44 -25.48
CA PRO A 193 5.47 -5.30 -26.08
C PRO A 193 4.56 -4.59 -25.07
N ARG A 194 4.33 -3.29 -25.24
CA ARG A 194 3.40 -2.51 -24.41
C ARG A 194 2.33 -1.85 -25.27
N ARG A 195 1.13 -1.75 -24.75
CA ARG A 195 -0.02 -1.06 -25.32
C ARG A 195 -0.07 0.39 -24.81
N THR A 196 0.22 0.58 -23.52
CA THR A 196 0.21 1.87 -22.84
C THR A 196 1.47 2.06 -21.98
N MET A 197 1.66 3.27 -21.44
CA MET A 197 2.74 3.55 -20.46
C MET A 197 2.44 3.01 -19.07
N PHE A 198 1.25 2.46 -18.84
CA PHE A 198 0.80 1.91 -17.55
C PHE A 198 0.72 0.38 -17.55
N ASP A 199 1.10 -0.30 -18.63
CA ASP A 199 1.06 -1.77 -18.70
C ASP A 199 1.97 -2.45 -17.67
N TRP A 200 2.92 -1.72 -17.08
CA TRP A 200 3.73 -2.23 -15.97
C TRP A 200 2.92 -2.53 -14.70
N LEU A 201 1.68 -2.02 -14.62
CA LEU A 201 0.76 -2.29 -13.51
C LEU A 201 0.20 -3.71 -13.55
N SER A 202 -0.30 -4.15 -14.71
CA SER A 202 -1.01 -5.42 -14.86
C SER A 202 -0.96 -5.96 -16.29
N HIS A 203 -1.19 -7.27 -16.44
CA HIS A 203 -1.49 -7.93 -17.72
C HIS A 203 -2.96 -7.82 -18.09
N ASP A 204 -3.83 -7.46 -17.16
CA ASP A 204 -5.25 -7.25 -17.41
C ASP A 204 -5.46 -5.87 -18.05
N ASP A 205 -5.72 -5.86 -19.35
CA ASP A 205 -5.93 -4.64 -20.12
C ASP A 205 -7.11 -3.83 -19.59
N ASP A 206 -8.19 -4.47 -19.13
CA ASP A 206 -9.36 -3.79 -18.57
C ASP A 206 -9.01 -3.10 -17.26
N ALA A 207 -8.18 -3.71 -16.42
CA ALA A 207 -7.68 -3.10 -15.18
C ALA A 207 -6.79 -1.88 -15.46
N VAL A 208 -5.91 -1.97 -16.48
CA VAL A 208 -5.06 -0.85 -16.90
C VAL A 208 -5.90 0.29 -17.48
N ASP A 209 -6.88 -0.02 -18.32
CA ASP A 209 -7.75 0.98 -18.93
C ASP A 209 -8.63 1.67 -17.88
N ALA A 210 -9.15 0.92 -16.90
CA ALA A 210 -9.88 1.50 -15.77
C ALA A 210 -9.00 2.45 -14.94
N TYR A 211 -7.72 2.09 -14.70
CA TYR A 211 -6.76 2.98 -14.03
C TYR A 211 -6.51 4.27 -14.82
N ILE A 212 -6.35 4.17 -16.14
CA ILE A 212 -6.13 5.34 -17.02
C ILE A 212 -7.37 6.23 -17.08
N ALA A 213 -8.55 5.66 -17.10
CA ALA A 213 -9.83 6.38 -17.18
C ALA A 213 -10.23 7.07 -15.85
N ASP A 214 -9.67 6.63 -14.72
CA ASP A 214 -10.01 7.17 -13.41
C ASP A 214 -9.27 8.51 -13.14
N PRO A 215 -9.98 9.65 -12.96
CA PRO A 215 -9.36 10.95 -12.73
C PRO A 215 -8.61 11.05 -11.38
N LEU A 216 -8.83 10.11 -10.46
CA LEU A 216 -8.14 10.01 -9.18
C LEU A 216 -6.88 9.14 -9.26
N CYS A 217 -6.61 8.49 -10.41
CA CYS A 217 -5.46 7.65 -10.65
C CYS A 217 -4.45 8.31 -11.62
N GLY A 218 -3.25 7.79 -11.69
CA GLY A 218 -2.25 8.15 -12.70
C GLY A 218 -1.70 9.58 -12.63
N PHE A 219 -1.97 10.32 -11.58
CA PHE A 219 -1.49 11.69 -11.43
C PHE A 219 0.02 11.74 -11.10
N SER A 220 0.68 12.79 -11.53
CA SER A 220 2.08 13.05 -11.14
C SER A 220 2.14 13.66 -9.73
N PRO A 221 2.78 12.99 -8.75
CA PRO A 221 2.92 13.51 -7.40
C PRO A 221 3.81 14.75 -7.35
N THR A 222 3.57 15.61 -6.38
CA THR A 222 4.42 16.80 -6.16
C THR A 222 5.79 16.42 -5.62
N LEU A 223 6.75 17.34 -5.75
CA LEU A 223 8.10 17.20 -5.17
C LEU A 223 8.05 16.90 -3.67
N SER A 224 7.13 17.55 -2.93
CA SER A 224 7.00 17.29 -1.49
C SER A 224 6.43 15.93 -1.18
N MET A 225 5.45 15.42 -1.95
CA MET A 225 4.94 14.06 -1.79
C MET A 225 6.03 13.02 -2.06
N MET A 226 6.82 13.20 -3.12
CA MET A 226 7.94 12.30 -3.41
C MET A 226 9.03 12.33 -2.34
N GLU A 227 9.30 13.48 -1.73
CA GLU A 227 10.23 13.57 -0.59
C GLU A 227 9.72 12.79 0.63
N ASP A 228 8.41 12.86 0.90
CA ASP A 228 7.78 12.07 1.96
C ASP A 228 7.81 10.57 1.65
N VAL A 229 7.54 10.16 0.40
CA VAL A 229 7.68 8.76 -0.04
C VAL A 229 9.13 8.27 0.12
N MET A 230 10.12 9.06 -0.31
CA MET A 230 11.54 8.75 -0.08
C MET A 230 11.86 8.64 1.41
N THR A 231 11.22 9.46 2.26
CA THR A 231 11.39 9.38 3.70
C THR A 231 10.90 8.04 4.24
N LEU A 232 9.71 7.57 3.81
CA LEU A 232 9.19 6.24 4.19
C LEU A 232 10.10 5.09 3.71
N ILE A 233 10.69 5.20 2.50
CA ILE A 233 11.66 4.21 2.00
C ILE A 233 12.89 4.15 2.91
N PHE A 234 13.49 5.31 3.20
CA PHE A 234 14.72 5.39 3.97
C PHE A 234 14.54 5.05 5.45
N GLN A 235 13.39 5.34 6.05
CA GLN A 235 13.07 4.98 7.43
C GLN A 235 12.75 3.49 7.54
N GLY A 236 11.76 2.98 6.81
CA GLY A 236 11.31 1.61 6.90
C GLY A 236 12.32 0.57 6.42
N GLY A 237 13.23 0.92 5.50
CA GLY A 237 14.34 0.07 5.08
C GLY A 237 15.58 0.15 5.97
N SER A 238 15.59 1.03 6.96
CA SER A 238 16.75 1.20 7.83
C SER A 238 16.85 0.11 8.90
N GLN A 239 18.08 -0.23 9.32
CA GLN A 239 18.26 -1.17 10.42
C GLN A 239 17.54 -0.68 11.69
N ALA A 240 17.63 0.62 12.00
CA ALA A 240 16.96 1.20 13.16
C ALA A 240 15.43 1.07 13.11
N GLY A 241 14.80 1.20 11.94
CA GLY A 241 13.36 0.96 11.75
C GLY A 241 13.02 -0.50 11.96
N LEU A 242 13.74 -1.41 11.29
CA LEU A 242 13.50 -2.85 11.40
C LEU A 242 13.70 -3.39 12.82
N ASP A 243 14.64 -2.84 13.59
CA ASP A 243 14.89 -3.20 15.00
C ASP A 243 13.72 -2.80 15.93
N MET A 244 12.85 -1.89 15.51
CA MET A 244 11.64 -1.51 16.26
C MET A 244 10.51 -2.54 16.14
N LEU A 245 10.53 -3.41 15.14
CA LEU A 245 9.49 -4.41 14.93
C LEU A 245 9.51 -5.45 16.06
N PRO A 246 8.34 -5.84 16.61
CA PRO A 246 8.28 -6.98 17.51
C PRO A 246 8.78 -8.25 16.81
N PRO A 247 9.75 -8.99 17.37
CA PRO A 247 10.31 -10.18 16.70
C PRO A 247 9.28 -11.26 16.36
N ALA A 248 8.18 -11.31 17.09
CA ALA A 248 7.08 -12.27 16.89
C ALA A 248 5.98 -11.76 15.94
N LEU A 249 6.07 -10.51 15.46
CA LEU A 249 5.07 -9.98 14.52
C LEU A 249 5.15 -10.73 13.19
N PRO A 250 4.10 -11.43 12.76
CA PRO A 250 4.09 -12.10 11.47
C PRO A 250 4.14 -11.09 10.32
N MET A 251 5.02 -11.34 9.36
CA MET A 251 5.20 -10.53 8.16
C MET A 251 4.88 -11.35 6.91
N HIS A 252 4.08 -10.80 6.00
CA HIS A 252 3.82 -11.38 4.68
C HIS A 252 4.30 -10.42 3.60
N LEU A 253 5.29 -10.85 2.83
CA LEU A 253 5.92 -10.06 1.77
C LEU A 253 5.59 -10.69 0.42
N LEU A 254 5.19 -9.88 -0.56
CA LEU A 254 4.90 -10.38 -1.89
C LEU A 254 5.37 -9.41 -2.97
N GLY A 255 5.88 -9.98 -4.09
CA GLY A 255 6.22 -9.26 -5.31
C GLY A 255 6.10 -10.15 -6.53
N GLY A 256 6.27 -9.57 -7.71
CA GLY A 256 6.20 -10.28 -8.98
C GLY A 256 7.53 -10.26 -9.74
N THR A 257 7.81 -11.33 -10.52
CA THR A 257 9.05 -11.37 -11.32
C THR A 257 8.99 -10.50 -12.59
N ALA A 258 7.81 -9.96 -12.95
CA ALA A 258 7.67 -8.97 -14.01
C ALA A 258 7.42 -7.54 -13.47
N ASP A 259 7.55 -7.31 -12.15
CA ASP A 259 7.38 -6.00 -11.54
C ASP A 259 8.67 -5.17 -11.61
N PRO A 260 8.72 -4.09 -12.43
CA PRO A 260 9.92 -3.26 -12.54
C PRO A 260 10.19 -2.39 -11.31
N VAL A 261 9.18 -2.15 -10.45
CA VAL A 261 9.32 -1.32 -9.24
C VAL A 261 10.12 -2.05 -8.17
N THR A 262 9.92 -3.35 -8.07
CA THR A 262 10.60 -4.21 -7.09
C THR A 262 11.82 -4.92 -7.63
N ASP A 263 12.34 -4.46 -8.79
CA ASP A 263 13.45 -5.11 -9.48
C ASP A 263 13.19 -6.63 -9.64
N LYS A 264 12.03 -6.95 -10.25
CA LYS A 264 11.61 -8.32 -10.51
C LYS A 264 11.48 -9.18 -9.24
N GLY A 265 11.06 -8.55 -8.14
CA GLY A 265 10.88 -9.18 -6.84
C GLY A 265 12.13 -9.22 -5.95
N GLU A 266 13.30 -8.77 -6.45
CA GLU A 266 14.54 -8.78 -5.65
C GLU A 266 14.44 -7.85 -4.42
N ALA A 267 13.75 -6.71 -4.53
CA ALA A 267 13.51 -5.82 -3.39
C ALA A 267 12.71 -6.51 -2.26
N ILE A 268 11.78 -7.39 -2.62
CA ILE A 268 10.99 -8.17 -1.66
C ILE A 268 11.86 -9.25 -0.98
N ARG A 269 12.70 -9.96 -1.75
CA ARG A 269 13.67 -10.91 -1.19
C ARG A 269 14.66 -10.23 -0.25
N TRP A 270 15.14 -9.06 -0.66
CA TRP A 270 16.03 -8.21 0.14
C TRP A 270 15.38 -7.83 1.48
N LEU A 271 14.14 -7.32 1.46
CA LEU A 271 13.41 -6.97 2.68
C LEU A 271 13.23 -8.19 3.60
N GLY A 272 12.83 -9.33 3.04
CA GLY A 272 12.69 -10.57 3.81
C GLY A 272 13.98 -11.02 4.49
N GLY A 273 15.11 -10.88 3.81
CA GLY A 273 16.44 -11.14 4.38
C GLY A 273 16.79 -10.19 5.52
N HIS A 274 16.53 -8.89 5.35
CA HIS A 274 16.82 -7.87 6.35
C HIS A 274 15.91 -7.99 7.59
N LEU A 275 14.65 -8.30 7.43
CA LEU A 275 13.73 -8.58 8.53
C LEU A 275 14.22 -9.77 9.39
N ARG A 276 14.63 -10.86 8.75
CA ARG A 276 15.16 -12.02 9.47
C ARG A 276 16.48 -11.68 10.18
N HIS A 277 17.35 -10.90 9.55
CA HIS A 277 18.59 -10.42 10.16
C HIS A 277 18.31 -9.51 11.36
N ALA A 278 17.29 -8.66 11.31
CA ALA A 278 16.83 -7.82 12.42
C ALA A 278 16.09 -8.60 13.53
N GLY A 279 15.93 -9.92 13.38
CA GLY A 279 15.38 -10.79 14.42
C GLY A 279 13.90 -11.14 14.26
N SER A 280 13.25 -10.77 13.14
CA SER A 280 11.88 -11.20 12.84
C SER A 280 11.83 -12.72 12.64
N ARG A 281 10.92 -13.39 13.38
CA ARG A 281 10.86 -14.87 13.45
C ARG A 281 9.84 -15.47 12.49
N ASP A 282 8.83 -14.70 12.06
CA ASP A 282 7.75 -15.16 11.20
C ASP A 282 7.69 -14.25 9.96
N VAL A 283 8.45 -14.61 8.92
CA VAL A 283 8.53 -13.86 7.66
C VAL A 283 8.24 -14.79 6.50
N THR A 284 7.05 -14.63 5.92
CA THR A 284 6.64 -15.27 4.66
C THR A 284 7.06 -14.39 3.49
N VAL A 285 7.71 -14.95 2.49
CA VAL A 285 8.14 -14.25 1.26
C VAL A 285 7.60 -15.02 0.07
N GLU A 286 6.76 -14.38 -0.72
CA GLU A 286 6.16 -14.93 -1.92
C GLU A 286 6.59 -14.12 -3.14
N ILE A 287 7.05 -14.81 -4.18
CA ILE A 287 7.36 -14.19 -5.46
C ILE A 287 6.52 -14.88 -6.52
N ILE A 288 5.57 -14.14 -7.09
CA ILE A 288 4.67 -14.65 -8.12
C ILE A 288 5.35 -14.54 -9.47
N GLU A 289 5.61 -15.69 -10.08
CA GLU A 289 6.26 -15.75 -11.40
C GLU A 289 5.38 -15.07 -12.46
N GLY A 290 5.97 -14.14 -13.20
CA GLY A 290 5.30 -13.39 -14.26
C GLY A 290 4.40 -12.25 -13.79
N ALA A 291 4.05 -12.12 -12.49
CA ALA A 291 3.18 -11.04 -12.05
C ALA A 291 3.86 -9.66 -12.18
N ARG A 292 3.08 -8.67 -12.61
CA ARG A 292 3.44 -7.26 -12.63
C ARG A 292 3.14 -6.58 -11.29
N HIS A 293 3.14 -5.25 -11.27
CA HIS A 293 3.13 -4.46 -10.04
C HIS A 293 1.82 -4.52 -9.24
N GLU A 294 0.68 -4.41 -9.89
CA GLU A 294 -0.64 -4.44 -9.23
C GLU A 294 -1.18 -5.87 -9.12
N THR A 295 -0.53 -6.73 -8.34
CA THR A 295 -0.87 -8.17 -8.24
C THR A 295 -2.35 -8.42 -7.87
N LEU A 296 -3.03 -7.52 -7.16
CA LEU A 296 -4.47 -7.62 -6.87
C LEU A 296 -5.37 -7.31 -8.07
N HIS A 297 -4.85 -6.65 -9.09
CA HIS A 297 -5.55 -6.27 -10.32
C HIS A 297 -5.03 -7.04 -11.54
N GLU A 298 -4.27 -8.10 -11.30
CA GLU A 298 -3.74 -8.98 -12.32
C GLU A 298 -4.77 -9.99 -12.82
N LEU A 299 -4.46 -10.60 -13.97
CA LEU A 299 -5.18 -11.77 -14.46
C LEU A 299 -5.19 -12.89 -13.40
N PRO A 300 -6.23 -13.76 -13.39
CA PRO A 300 -6.37 -14.82 -12.38
C PRO A 300 -5.13 -15.70 -12.21
N ALA A 301 -4.40 -15.97 -13.30
CA ALA A 301 -3.17 -16.78 -13.25
C ALA A 301 -2.11 -16.25 -12.28
N TYR A 302 -2.03 -14.94 -12.10
CA TYR A 302 -1.07 -14.28 -11.20
C TYR A 302 -1.72 -13.85 -9.88
N ARG A 303 -2.96 -13.38 -9.95
CA ARG A 303 -3.70 -12.87 -8.81
C ARG A 303 -4.09 -13.97 -7.81
N ASP A 304 -4.65 -15.07 -8.31
CA ASP A 304 -5.23 -16.10 -7.44
C ASP A 304 -4.19 -16.77 -6.53
N PRO A 305 -2.96 -17.13 -7.00
CA PRO A 305 -1.91 -17.60 -6.12
C PRO A 305 -1.51 -16.59 -5.02
N ALA A 306 -1.47 -15.31 -5.37
CA ALA A 306 -1.12 -14.24 -4.42
C ALA A 306 -2.19 -14.10 -3.32
N VAL A 307 -3.47 -14.06 -3.70
CA VAL A 307 -4.59 -14.00 -2.75
C VAL A 307 -4.67 -15.26 -1.90
N ALA A 308 -4.43 -16.44 -2.50
CA ALA A 308 -4.41 -17.71 -1.77
C ALA A 308 -3.29 -17.74 -0.71
N SER A 309 -2.08 -17.28 -1.05
CA SER A 309 -0.97 -17.17 -0.10
C SER A 309 -1.32 -16.25 1.08
N LEU A 310 -1.83 -15.05 0.79
CA LEU A 310 -2.24 -14.11 1.85
C LEU A 310 -3.35 -14.66 2.73
N THR A 311 -4.37 -15.27 2.14
CA THR A 311 -5.51 -15.80 2.91
C THR A 311 -5.10 -16.98 3.78
N ALA A 312 -4.24 -17.86 3.29
CA ALA A 312 -3.66 -18.94 4.09
C ALA A 312 -2.83 -18.39 5.27
N TRP A 313 -2.01 -17.36 5.01
CA TRP A 313 -1.25 -16.67 6.05
C TRP A 313 -2.18 -15.99 7.08
N LEU A 314 -3.21 -15.26 6.65
CA LEU A 314 -4.20 -14.64 7.53
C LEU A 314 -4.92 -15.67 8.40
N GLN A 315 -5.30 -16.82 7.83
CA GLN A 315 -5.94 -17.91 8.56
C GLN A 315 -5.04 -18.54 9.61
N ARG A 316 -3.74 -18.59 9.35
CA ARG A 316 -2.73 -19.10 10.28
C ARG A 316 -2.52 -18.18 11.47
N ILE A 317 -2.38 -16.87 11.23
CA ILE A 317 -2.06 -15.88 12.27
C ILE A 317 -3.30 -15.42 13.05
N VAL A 318 -4.49 -15.53 12.46
CA VAL A 318 -5.79 -15.21 13.06
C VAL A 318 -6.72 -16.42 12.87
N PRO A 319 -6.54 -17.51 13.63
CA PRO A 319 -7.36 -18.71 13.51
C PRO A 319 -8.84 -18.42 13.84
N PRO A 320 -9.79 -19.22 13.33
CA PRO A 320 -11.17 -19.11 13.77
C PRO A 320 -11.27 -19.45 15.27
N ASN A 321 -12.03 -18.63 16.00
CA ASN A 321 -12.34 -18.86 17.42
C ASN A 321 -13.36 -20.00 17.58
#